data_a472503bedeeb15667a5b79dff5369f8
#
_entry.id   a472503bedeeb15667a5b79dff5369f8
#
_cell.length_a   1.000
_cell.length_b   1.000
_cell.length_c   1.000
_cell.angle_alpha   90.00
_cell.angle_beta   90.00
_cell.angle_gamma   90.00
#
_symmetry.space_group_name_H-M   'P 1'
#
loop_
_entity.id
_entity.type
_entity.pdbx_description
1 polymer ?
#
loop_
_entity_poly.entity_id
_entity_poly.type
_entity_poly.pdbx_seq_one_letter_code
_entity_poly.pdbx_strand_id
1 'polypeptide(L)'
;DPYIIERCKAVAPKVEVHISTQQSISNYKEVRYWESEGVHRVVLARETGYEEIKEIRKKTDVEIEMFVHGAMCIAYSGRCTLSNYMTARDSNRGGCCQSCRWNYDLYEEGTDEDTKLFDEGANPYAMSPKDLTLIEAVPEIIELGIDSLKVEGRMKSIHYVATVASVYRKLIDDYCADPDNFEMTPEYKL
;
A
#
# COMPACT_ATOMS: atom_id res chain seq x y z
N ASP A 1 2.46 0.18 -17.45
CA ASP A 1 2.86 -0.27 -18.79
C ASP A 1 3.76 0.80 -19.43
N PRO A 2 5.03 0.48 -19.81
CA PRO A 2 5.97 1.43 -20.41
C PRO A 2 5.43 2.12 -21.67
N TYR A 3 4.70 1.41 -22.51
CA TYR A 3 4.08 1.99 -23.72
C TYR A 3 3.09 3.10 -23.37
N ILE A 4 2.29 2.93 -22.32
CA ILE A 4 1.34 3.97 -21.88
C ILE A 4 2.10 5.21 -21.41
N ILE A 5 3.21 5.03 -20.68
CA ILE A 5 4.06 6.14 -20.22
C ILE A 5 4.62 6.90 -21.43
N GLU A 6 5.17 6.20 -22.41
CA GLU A 6 5.67 6.79 -23.65
C GLU A 6 4.57 7.59 -24.37
N ARG A 7 3.36 7.00 -24.48
CA ARG A 7 2.22 7.69 -25.11
C ARG A 7 1.78 8.92 -24.31
N CYS A 8 1.74 8.85 -22.98
CA CYS A 8 1.44 10.01 -22.14
C CYS A 8 2.43 11.14 -22.37
N LYS A 9 3.73 10.86 -22.39
CA LYS A 9 4.75 11.86 -22.68
C LYS A 9 4.56 12.52 -24.05
N ALA A 10 4.17 11.73 -25.06
CA ALA A 10 4.02 12.22 -26.43
C ALA A 10 2.76 13.08 -26.64
N VAL A 11 1.63 12.70 -26.04
CA VAL A 11 0.32 13.32 -26.33
C VAL A 11 -0.16 14.28 -25.22
N ALA A 12 0.37 14.13 -24.02
CA ALA A 12 -0.03 14.92 -22.84
C ALA A 12 1.18 15.22 -21.94
N PRO A 13 2.21 15.93 -22.42
CA PRO A 13 3.50 16.11 -21.73
C PRO A 13 3.39 16.86 -20.39
N LYS A 14 2.24 17.47 -20.08
CA LYS A 14 1.99 18.16 -18.81
C LYS A 14 1.34 17.27 -17.76
N VAL A 15 0.96 16.03 -18.12
CA VAL A 15 0.36 15.09 -17.17
C VAL A 15 1.47 14.42 -16.38
N GLU A 16 1.40 14.52 -15.07
CA GLU A 16 2.30 13.82 -14.17
C GLU A 16 2.07 12.31 -14.21
N VAL A 17 3.15 11.57 -14.32
CA VAL A 17 3.11 10.11 -14.37
C VAL A 17 3.56 9.56 -13.04
N HIS A 18 2.69 8.78 -12.38
CA HIS A 18 2.97 8.09 -11.14
C HIS A 18 3.03 6.58 -11.39
N ILE A 19 4.06 5.93 -10.87
CA ILE A 19 4.20 4.47 -10.97
C ILE A 19 3.49 3.81 -9.81
N SER A 20 2.54 2.93 -10.14
CA SER A 20 1.74 2.22 -9.15
C SER A 20 2.57 1.21 -8.35
N THR A 21 2.18 0.98 -7.09
CA THR A 21 2.65 -0.13 -6.25
C THR A 21 2.55 -1.51 -6.94
N GLN A 22 1.69 -1.63 -7.97
CA GLN A 22 1.54 -2.85 -8.78
C GLN A 22 2.79 -3.20 -9.60
N GLN A 23 3.78 -2.29 -9.69
CA GLN A 23 5.08 -2.57 -10.30
C GLN A 23 6.07 -3.24 -9.34
N SER A 24 5.69 -3.48 -8.08
CA SER A 24 6.48 -4.16 -7.05
C SER A 24 7.82 -3.48 -6.74
N ILE A 25 7.88 -2.16 -6.81
CA ILE A 25 9.12 -1.39 -6.63
C ILE A 25 9.50 -1.39 -5.16
N SER A 26 10.67 -1.96 -4.84
CA SER A 26 11.14 -2.17 -3.48
C SER A 26 12.58 -1.74 -3.20
N ASN A 27 13.31 -1.27 -4.22
CA ASN A 27 14.71 -0.88 -4.07
C ASN A 27 15.07 0.33 -4.93
N TYR A 28 16.19 0.99 -4.59
CA TYR A 28 16.62 2.22 -5.26
C TYR A 28 16.96 2.05 -6.75
N LYS A 29 17.35 0.85 -7.22
CA LYS A 29 17.70 0.63 -8.63
C LYS A 29 16.44 0.68 -9.50
N GLU A 30 15.35 0.11 -9.02
CA GLU A 30 14.06 0.18 -9.69
C GLU A 30 13.51 1.61 -9.69
N VAL A 31 13.62 2.32 -8.56
CA VAL A 31 13.22 3.73 -8.48
C VAL A 31 14.03 4.59 -9.46
N ARG A 32 15.36 4.43 -9.50
CA ARG A 32 16.23 5.16 -10.46
C ARG A 32 15.91 4.85 -11.91
N TYR A 33 15.51 3.64 -12.22
CA TYR A 33 15.04 3.31 -13.57
C TYR A 33 13.82 4.16 -13.95
N TRP A 34 12.82 4.23 -13.09
CA TRP A 34 11.64 5.04 -13.35
C TRP A 34 11.91 6.54 -13.33
N GLU A 35 12.80 7.00 -12.47
CA GLU A 35 13.30 8.37 -12.46
C GLU A 35 13.96 8.74 -13.80
N SER A 36 14.81 7.85 -14.35
CA SER A 36 15.44 8.04 -15.67
C SER A 36 14.40 8.04 -16.82
N GLU A 37 13.27 7.38 -16.63
CA GLU A 37 12.12 7.44 -17.53
C GLU A 37 11.29 8.74 -17.34
N GLY A 38 11.68 9.65 -16.46
CA GLY A 38 11.04 10.94 -16.27
C GLY A 38 9.64 10.85 -15.64
N VAL A 39 9.42 9.88 -14.76
CA VAL A 39 8.20 9.84 -13.95
C VAL A 39 8.27 10.82 -12.78
N HIS A 40 7.14 11.31 -12.29
CA HIS A 40 7.07 12.30 -11.22
C HIS A 40 7.06 11.65 -9.84
N ARG A 41 6.39 10.49 -9.70
CA ARG A 41 6.23 9.81 -8.41
C ARG A 41 6.28 8.30 -8.55
N VAL A 42 6.84 7.64 -7.54
CA VAL A 42 6.84 6.19 -7.40
C VAL A 42 6.12 5.78 -6.13
N VAL A 43 5.11 4.90 -6.27
CA VAL A 43 4.44 4.28 -5.13
C VAL A 43 5.15 2.98 -4.80
N LEU A 44 5.81 2.92 -3.64
CA LEU A 44 6.57 1.75 -3.21
C LEU A 44 5.68 0.52 -3.00
N ALA A 45 6.28 -0.64 -3.15
CA ALA A 45 5.69 -1.89 -2.72
C ALA A 45 5.46 -1.87 -1.19
N ARG A 46 4.38 -2.52 -0.72
CA ARG A 46 4.03 -2.56 0.72
C ARG A 46 5.06 -3.32 1.56
N GLU A 47 5.83 -4.18 0.91
CA GLU A 47 6.88 -5.00 1.49
C GLU A 47 8.21 -4.26 1.68
N THR A 48 8.32 -3.04 1.19
CA THR A 48 9.56 -2.26 1.29
C THR A 48 9.81 -1.89 2.74
N GLY A 49 10.94 -2.33 3.28
CA GLY A 49 11.33 -2.06 4.66
C GLY A 49 11.91 -0.67 4.87
N TYR A 50 12.09 -0.30 6.13
CA TYR A 50 12.59 1.03 6.51
C TYR A 50 13.97 1.34 5.94
N GLU A 51 14.91 0.40 6.01
CA GLU A 51 16.28 0.61 5.52
C GLU A 51 16.35 0.73 4.00
N GLU A 52 15.50 -0.02 3.29
CA GLU A 52 15.36 0.12 1.84
C GLU A 52 14.81 1.50 1.46
N ILE A 53 13.80 2.00 2.18
CA ILE A 53 13.22 3.34 1.96
C ILE A 53 14.29 4.42 2.18
N LYS A 54 15.05 4.30 3.26
CA LYS A 54 16.15 5.20 3.59
C LYS A 54 17.25 5.19 2.52
N GLU A 55 17.56 4.01 1.97
CA GLU A 55 18.51 3.89 0.86
C GLU A 55 17.95 4.52 -0.42
N ILE A 56 16.67 4.32 -0.72
CA ILE A 56 15.98 4.94 -1.86
C ILE A 56 16.11 6.46 -1.77
N ARG A 57 15.71 7.08 -0.65
CA ARG A 57 15.76 8.54 -0.48
C ARG A 57 17.17 9.12 -0.61
N LYS A 58 18.19 8.40 -0.16
CA LYS A 58 19.59 8.84 -0.32
C LYS A 58 20.09 8.86 -1.77
N LYS A 59 19.44 8.13 -2.67
CA LYS A 59 19.95 7.85 -4.02
C LYS A 59 19.05 8.34 -5.13
N THR A 60 17.86 8.85 -4.81
CA THR A 60 16.85 9.28 -5.80
C THR A 60 16.18 10.56 -5.35
N ASP A 61 15.80 11.40 -6.31
CA ASP A 61 15.13 12.69 -6.08
C ASP A 61 13.65 12.66 -6.49
N VAL A 62 13.18 11.56 -7.12
CA VAL A 62 11.77 11.39 -7.51
C VAL A 62 10.86 11.34 -6.28
N GLU A 63 9.64 11.87 -6.39
CA GLU A 63 8.68 11.79 -5.30
C GLU A 63 8.34 10.34 -4.92
N ILE A 64 8.32 10.07 -3.63
CA ILE A 64 8.01 8.75 -3.07
C ILE A 64 6.67 8.79 -2.34
N GLU A 65 5.81 7.84 -2.71
CA GLU A 65 4.55 7.57 -2.02
C GLU A 65 4.60 6.19 -1.37
N MET A 66 4.15 6.07 -0.13
CA MET A 66 4.07 4.78 0.57
C MET A 66 2.74 4.57 1.26
N PHE A 67 2.33 3.30 1.40
CA PHE A 67 1.16 2.96 2.22
C PHE A 67 1.50 3.08 3.70
N VAL A 68 0.62 3.76 4.43
CA VAL A 68 0.76 3.98 5.89
C VAL A 68 -0.41 3.42 6.68
N HIS A 69 -1.55 3.15 6.03
CA HIS A 69 -2.73 2.65 6.73
C HIS A 69 -3.67 1.86 5.82
N GLY A 70 -4.38 0.91 6.41
CA GLY A 70 -5.50 0.19 5.80
C GLY A 70 -5.15 -1.20 5.30
N ALA A 71 -5.93 -1.69 4.35
CA ALA A 71 -5.90 -3.08 3.94
C ALA A 71 -4.56 -3.51 3.32
N MET A 72 -3.93 -4.53 3.93
CA MET A 72 -2.75 -5.18 3.37
C MET A 72 -3.12 -6.22 2.30
N CYS A 73 -2.26 -6.39 1.31
CA CYS A 73 -2.41 -7.44 0.31
C CYS A 73 -1.97 -8.80 0.88
N ILE A 74 -2.68 -9.88 0.51
CA ILE A 74 -2.28 -11.27 0.87
C ILE A 74 -1.02 -11.72 0.12
N ALA A 75 -0.71 -11.09 -1.00
CA ALA A 75 0.42 -11.40 -1.84
C ALA A 75 1.36 -10.20 -1.97
N TYR A 76 2.55 -10.43 -2.50
CA TYR A 76 3.45 -9.36 -2.91
C TYR A 76 2.74 -8.35 -3.83
N SER A 77 3.05 -7.09 -3.67
CA SER A 77 2.48 -6.00 -4.47
C SER A 77 2.61 -6.30 -5.97
N GLY A 78 1.49 -6.25 -6.72
CA GLY A 78 1.47 -6.51 -8.15
C GLY A 78 1.57 -8.00 -8.58
N ARG A 79 1.67 -8.94 -7.66
CA ARG A 79 1.86 -10.38 -7.98
C ARG A 79 0.66 -11.26 -7.70
N CYS A 80 -0.44 -10.68 -7.20
CA CYS A 80 -1.65 -11.44 -6.87
C CYS A 80 -2.42 -11.84 -8.12
N THR A 81 -2.71 -13.13 -8.27
CA THR A 81 -3.57 -13.69 -9.32
C THR A 81 -4.94 -14.13 -8.80
N LEU A 82 -5.17 -14.07 -7.47
CA LEU A 82 -6.40 -14.56 -6.84
C LEU A 82 -7.65 -13.89 -7.42
N SER A 83 -7.64 -12.56 -7.55
CA SER A 83 -8.77 -11.82 -8.11
C SER A 83 -9.06 -12.21 -9.56
N ASN A 84 -8.03 -12.43 -10.37
CA ASN A 84 -8.22 -12.91 -11.75
C ASN A 84 -8.82 -14.33 -11.77
N TYR A 85 -8.27 -15.24 -10.98
CA TYR A 85 -8.77 -16.61 -10.88
C TYR A 85 -10.24 -16.67 -10.45
N MET A 86 -10.63 -15.90 -9.45
CA MET A 86 -11.98 -15.94 -8.86
C MET A 86 -13.01 -15.16 -9.69
N THR A 87 -12.63 -14.10 -10.42
CA THR A 87 -13.58 -13.15 -11.01
C THR A 87 -13.21 -12.66 -12.40
N ALA A 88 -12.14 -13.20 -13.01
CA ALA A 88 -11.56 -12.72 -14.26
C ALA A 88 -11.15 -11.22 -14.25
N ARG A 89 -10.86 -10.65 -13.06
CA ARG A 89 -10.42 -9.26 -12.89
C ARG A 89 -8.98 -9.19 -12.45
N ASP A 90 -8.12 -8.64 -13.29
CA ASP A 90 -6.68 -8.50 -13.01
C ASP A 90 -6.40 -7.48 -11.92
N SER A 91 -5.85 -7.93 -10.79
CA SER A 91 -5.49 -7.05 -9.67
C SER A 91 -4.37 -6.09 -10.04
N ASN A 92 -3.38 -6.53 -10.82
CA ASN A 92 -2.25 -5.70 -11.26
C ASN A 92 -2.63 -4.63 -12.31
N ARG A 93 -3.86 -4.69 -12.83
CA ARG A 93 -4.46 -3.68 -13.72
C ARG A 93 -5.51 -2.82 -13.02
N GLY A 94 -5.52 -2.81 -11.68
CA GLY A 94 -6.48 -2.05 -10.86
C GLY A 94 -7.84 -2.74 -10.69
N GLY A 95 -8.01 -3.97 -11.18
CA GLY A 95 -9.26 -4.73 -11.13
C GLY A 95 -9.47 -5.55 -9.85
N CYS A 96 -8.61 -5.44 -8.85
CA CYS A 96 -8.72 -6.22 -7.62
C CYS A 96 -10.11 -6.08 -6.97
N CYS A 97 -10.81 -7.20 -6.77
CA CYS A 97 -12.09 -7.28 -6.07
C CYS A 97 -11.95 -7.64 -4.60
N GLN A 98 -10.71 -7.72 -4.09
CA GLN A 98 -10.40 -8.11 -2.71
C GLN A 98 -10.96 -9.49 -2.32
N SER A 99 -10.90 -10.47 -3.21
CA SER A 99 -11.34 -11.85 -2.95
C SER A 99 -10.66 -12.48 -1.73
N CYS A 100 -9.44 -12.06 -1.37
CA CYS A 100 -8.81 -12.47 -0.11
C CYS A 100 -9.56 -12.03 1.16
N ARG A 101 -10.59 -11.19 1.04
CA ARG A 101 -11.46 -10.75 2.16
C ARG A 101 -12.78 -11.53 2.22
N TRP A 102 -12.98 -12.51 1.35
CA TRP A 102 -14.17 -13.36 1.38
C TRP A 102 -14.04 -14.45 2.42
N ASN A 103 -15.16 -15.05 2.78
CA ASN A 103 -15.19 -16.23 3.63
C ASN A 103 -14.71 -17.44 2.82
N TYR A 104 -13.84 -18.25 3.43
CA TYR A 104 -13.34 -19.50 2.86
C TYR A 104 -13.39 -20.60 3.90
N ASP A 105 -13.88 -21.76 3.49
CA ASP A 105 -13.63 -23.00 4.20
C ASP A 105 -12.33 -23.61 3.65
N LEU A 106 -11.42 -23.96 4.53
CA LEU A 106 -10.15 -24.61 4.17
C LEU A 106 -10.21 -26.09 4.52
N TYR A 107 -9.78 -26.91 3.59
CA TYR A 107 -9.73 -28.36 3.75
C TYR A 107 -8.30 -28.85 3.59
N GLU A 108 -7.96 -29.96 4.26
CA GLU A 108 -6.67 -30.62 4.09
C GLU A 108 -6.65 -31.37 2.75
N GLU A 109 -5.59 -31.18 1.95
CA GLU A 109 -5.45 -31.87 0.66
C GLU A 109 -5.33 -33.38 0.86
N GLY A 110 -6.15 -34.15 0.11
CA GLY A 110 -6.14 -35.61 0.15
C GLY A 110 -6.97 -36.24 1.28
N THR A 111 -7.71 -35.44 2.04
CA THR A 111 -8.72 -35.91 3.00
C THR A 111 -10.13 -35.81 2.40
N ASP A 112 -11.07 -36.56 2.99
CA ASP A 112 -12.48 -36.45 2.61
C ASP A 112 -12.98 -35.01 2.81
N GLU A 113 -13.98 -34.60 2.02
CA GLU A 113 -14.54 -33.23 2.00
C GLU A 113 -14.99 -32.71 3.36
N ASP A 114 -15.15 -33.58 4.35
CA ASP A 114 -15.62 -33.27 5.70
C ASP A 114 -14.48 -32.83 6.66
N THR A 115 -13.21 -32.94 6.27
CA THR A 115 -12.08 -32.59 7.15
C THR A 115 -11.68 -31.13 6.96
N LYS A 116 -12.41 -30.23 7.65
CA LYS A 116 -12.02 -28.80 7.68
C LYS A 116 -10.78 -28.61 8.54
N LEU A 117 -9.86 -27.74 8.09
CA LEU A 117 -8.66 -27.36 8.84
C LEU A 117 -8.96 -26.50 10.08
N PHE A 118 -10.15 -25.89 10.14
CA PHE A 118 -10.59 -25.07 11.26
C PHE A 118 -12.01 -25.46 11.67
N ASP A 119 -12.24 -25.54 12.99
CA ASP A 119 -13.54 -25.83 13.58
C ASP A 119 -14.62 -24.79 13.22
N GLU A 120 -15.89 -25.18 13.33
CA GLU A 120 -17.02 -24.27 13.23
C GLU A 120 -16.88 -23.16 14.30
N GLY A 121 -16.72 -21.90 13.86
CA GLY A 121 -16.48 -20.75 14.73
C GLY A 121 -15.07 -20.18 14.66
N ALA A 122 -14.12 -20.84 13.99
CA ALA A 122 -12.85 -20.23 13.61
C ALA A 122 -13.09 -19.07 12.63
N ASN A 123 -12.12 -18.15 12.55
CA ASN A 123 -12.23 -16.97 11.69
C ASN A 123 -12.46 -17.37 10.22
N PRO A 124 -13.66 -17.11 9.64
CA PRO A 124 -13.97 -17.50 8.26
C PRO A 124 -13.16 -16.71 7.21
N TYR A 125 -12.42 -15.69 7.64
CA TYR A 125 -11.59 -14.83 6.79
C TYR A 125 -10.12 -15.28 6.82
N ALA A 126 -9.87 -16.56 6.64
CA ALA A 126 -8.55 -17.19 6.80
C ALA A 126 -7.43 -16.55 5.94
N MET A 127 -7.78 -15.98 4.78
CA MET A 127 -6.84 -15.31 3.90
C MET A 127 -6.75 -13.78 4.10
N SER A 128 -7.51 -13.20 5.04
CA SER A 128 -7.53 -11.75 5.25
C SER A 128 -6.43 -11.33 6.21
N PRO A 129 -5.37 -10.64 5.75
CA PRO A 129 -4.40 -10.05 6.66
C PRO A 129 -5.05 -8.95 7.52
N LYS A 130 -4.42 -8.66 8.65
CA LYS A 130 -4.75 -7.47 9.45
C LYS A 130 -4.44 -6.20 8.66
N ASP A 131 -5.13 -5.12 8.97
CA ASP A 131 -4.83 -3.81 8.40
C ASP A 131 -3.45 -3.31 8.90
N LEU A 132 -2.75 -2.60 8.03
CA LEU A 132 -1.55 -1.86 8.38
C LEU A 132 -1.92 -0.63 9.20
N THR A 133 -1.09 -0.26 10.16
CA THR A 133 -1.03 1.09 10.72
C THR A 133 0.42 1.47 10.99
N LEU A 134 0.84 2.63 10.50
CA LEU A 134 2.15 3.22 10.73
C LEU A 134 2.03 4.59 11.41
N ILE A 135 0.96 4.79 12.17
CA ILE A 135 0.68 6.09 12.76
C ILE A 135 1.79 6.54 13.71
N GLU A 136 2.36 5.60 14.48
CA GLU A 136 3.46 5.90 15.39
C GLU A 136 4.78 6.22 14.68
N ALA A 137 4.93 5.80 13.42
CA ALA A 137 6.11 6.04 12.60
C ALA A 137 6.00 7.30 11.71
N VAL A 138 4.90 8.05 11.78
CA VAL A 138 4.70 9.23 10.92
C VAL A 138 5.79 10.28 11.07
N PRO A 139 6.27 10.63 12.28
CA PRO A 139 7.40 11.54 12.44
C PRO A 139 8.64 11.08 11.66
N GLU A 140 9.04 9.83 11.83
CA GLU A 140 10.20 9.26 11.13
C GLU A 140 10.00 9.24 9.60
N ILE A 141 8.79 8.95 9.13
CA ILE A 141 8.43 8.94 7.71
C ILE A 141 8.56 10.35 7.12
N ILE A 142 8.16 11.39 7.85
CA ILE A 142 8.31 12.79 7.44
C ILE A 142 9.80 13.17 7.39
N GLU A 143 10.59 12.81 8.41
CA GLU A 143 12.03 13.06 8.45
C GLU A 143 12.80 12.36 7.32
N LEU A 144 12.33 11.18 6.90
CA LEU A 144 12.86 10.49 5.73
C LEU A 144 12.57 11.23 4.42
N GLY A 145 11.72 12.24 4.42
CA GLY A 145 11.35 13.00 3.23
C GLY A 145 10.42 12.23 2.30
N ILE A 146 9.49 11.47 2.84
CA ILE A 146 8.42 10.84 2.06
C ILE A 146 7.40 11.89 1.66
N ASP A 147 7.13 11.98 0.36
CA ASP A 147 6.33 13.07 -0.22
C ASP A 147 4.82 12.83 -0.09
N SER A 148 4.39 11.56 -0.03
CA SER A 148 2.96 11.21 -0.01
C SER A 148 2.66 9.98 0.84
N LEU A 149 1.68 10.11 1.73
CA LEU A 149 1.18 9.04 2.60
C LEU A 149 -0.13 8.50 2.05
N LYS A 150 -0.18 7.20 1.80
CA LYS A 150 -1.34 6.55 1.17
C LYS A 150 -2.14 5.71 2.16
N VAL A 151 -3.44 5.97 2.22
CA VAL A 151 -4.41 5.16 2.98
C VAL A 151 -5.19 4.26 2.02
N GLU A 152 -5.19 2.94 2.27
CA GLU A 152 -6.04 2.00 1.54
C GLU A 152 -7.41 1.90 2.22
N GLY A 153 -8.42 2.42 1.55
CA GLY A 153 -9.78 2.48 2.10
C GLY A 153 -10.89 2.23 1.10
N ARG A 154 -10.61 1.73 -0.12
CA ARG A 154 -11.59 1.56 -1.20
C ARG A 154 -12.80 0.71 -0.79
N MET A 155 -12.59 -0.33 -0.02
CA MET A 155 -13.65 -1.23 0.48
C MET A 155 -14.07 -0.93 1.92
N LYS A 156 -13.60 0.17 2.48
CA LYS A 156 -13.93 0.61 3.84
C LYS A 156 -15.13 1.59 3.82
N SER A 157 -15.75 1.79 4.97
CA SER A 157 -16.82 2.78 5.10
C SER A 157 -16.30 4.22 4.99
N ILE A 158 -17.18 5.15 4.65
CA ILE A 158 -16.86 6.59 4.64
C ILE A 158 -16.37 7.04 6.01
N HIS A 159 -16.97 6.55 7.09
CA HIS A 159 -16.55 6.88 8.46
C HIS A 159 -15.14 6.42 8.76
N TYR A 160 -14.78 5.19 8.36
CA TYR A 160 -13.41 4.69 8.50
C TYR A 160 -12.41 5.62 7.80
N VAL A 161 -12.65 5.93 6.53
CA VAL A 161 -11.73 6.77 5.75
C VAL A 161 -11.62 8.17 6.34
N ALA A 162 -12.74 8.77 6.74
CA ALA A 162 -12.77 10.11 7.34
C ALA A 162 -12.01 10.14 8.67
N THR A 163 -12.24 9.14 9.55
CA THR A 163 -11.55 9.04 10.85
C THR A 163 -10.04 8.88 10.65
N VAL A 164 -9.61 7.91 9.85
CA VAL A 164 -8.20 7.67 9.57
C VAL A 164 -7.53 8.92 8.99
N ALA A 165 -8.12 9.50 7.95
CA ALA A 165 -7.55 10.69 7.30
C ALA A 165 -7.46 11.89 8.26
N SER A 166 -8.46 12.11 9.14
CA SER A 166 -8.44 13.21 10.10
C SER A 166 -7.35 13.04 11.16
N VAL A 167 -7.14 11.82 11.66
CA VAL A 167 -6.10 11.54 12.65
C VAL A 167 -4.70 11.71 12.04
N TYR A 168 -4.46 11.12 10.85
CA TYR A 168 -3.18 11.33 10.15
C TYR A 168 -2.93 12.80 9.83
N ARG A 169 -3.95 13.53 9.36
CA ARG A 169 -3.81 14.96 9.05
C ARG A 169 -3.47 15.77 10.29
N LYS A 170 -4.19 15.54 11.40
CA LYS A 170 -3.91 16.20 12.67
C LYS A 170 -2.48 15.92 13.15
N LEU A 171 -2.06 14.65 13.14
CA LEU A 171 -0.72 14.26 13.57
C LEU A 171 0.38 14.93 12.74
N ILE A 172 0.23 14.93 11.40
CA ILE A 172 1.19 15.58 10.51
C ILE A 172 1.26 17.09 10.79
N ASP A 173 0.11 17.75 10.95
CA ASP A 173 0.07 19.20 11.20
C ASP A 173 0.72 19.55 12.55
N ASP A 174 0.40 18.79 13.60
CA ASP A 174 0.96 19.01 14.94
C ASP A 174 2.46 18.73 14.96
N TYR A 175 2.93 17.65 14.33
CA TYR A 175 4.35 17.35 14.21
C TYR A 175 5.10 18.43 13.44
N CYS A 176 4.59 18.84 12.27
CA CYS A 176 5.25 19.87 11.45
C CYS A 176 5.25 21.26 12.10
N ALA A 177 4.30 21.54 13.00
CA ALA A 177 4.26 22.82 13.70
C ALA A 177 5.36 22.96 14.76
N ASP A 178 5.71 21.89 15.46
CA ASP A 178 6.75 21.88 16.49
C ASP A 178 7.39 20.49 16.64
N PRO A 179 8.30 20.10 15.74
CA PRO A 179 8.92 18.77 15.77
C PRO A 179 9.73 18.49 17.05
N ASP A 180 10.37 19.52 17.60
CA ASP A 180 11.28 19.38 18.75
C ASP A 180 10.53 19.07 20.06
N ASN A 181 9.28 19.50 20.20
CA ASN A 181 8.45 19.29 21.38
C ASN A 181 7.24 18.37 21.10
N PHE A 182 7.20 17.71 19.95
CA PHE A 182 6.09 16.82 19.61
C PHE A 182 6.09 15.57 20.50
N GLU A 183 4.92 15.25 21.06
CA GLU A 183 4.69 14.02 21.82
C GLU A 183 3.54 13.21 21.22
N MET A 184 3.76 11.91 21.08
CA MET A 184 2.72 10.97 20.62
C MET A 184 1.69 10.74 21.75
N THR A 185 0.54 11.38 21.65
CA THR A 185 -0.54 11.26 22.64
C THR A 185 -1.56 10.16 22.28
N PRO A 186 -2.40 9.71 23.26
CA PRO A 186 -3.47 8.75 22.98
C PRO A 186 -4.48 9.22 21.92
N GLU A 187 -4.60 10.50 21.64
CA GLU A 187 -5.50 11.07 20.64
C GLU A 187 -5.16 10.63 19.20
N TYR A 188 -3.91 10.24 18.94
CA TYR A 188 -3.49 9.73 17.64
C TYR A 188 -3.63 8.20 17.52
N LYS A 189 -4.01 7.50 18.59
CA LYS A 189 -4.20 6.04 18.55
C LYS A 189 -5.53 5.71 17.88
N LEU A 190 -5.48 4.94 16.82
CA LEU A 190 -6.62 4.46 16.04
C LEU A 190 -7.05 3.05 16.46
#